data_9a5ebc69f4ef217e1d4bda2c63bb47c4
#
_entry.id   9a5ebc69f4ef217e1d4bda2c63bb47c4
#
_cell.length_a   1.000
_cell.length_b   1.000
_cell.length_c   1.000
_cell.angle_alpha   90.00
_cell.angle_beta   90.00
_cell.angle_gamma   90.00
#
_symmetry.space_group_name_H-M   'P 1'
#
loop_
_entity.id
_entity.type
_entity.pdbx_description
1 polymer ?
#
loop_
_entity_poly.entity_id
_entity_poly.type
_entity_poly.pdbx_seq_one_letter_code
_entity_poly.pdbx_strand_id
1 'polypeptide(L)'
;MGVTPAYFASDPHWRENMPMSEFQGQADYLLNQLVDTDPAETLEWQQSLDAALAAAGPVRARFLMLALLKRAHERNVPISNLRTTDYINTISPENEPEFPGDEDIERRIRAAVRWNAAILVHRAQRPGIGVGGHISTYASSAALYEVGFNHFFRGQDHPGGGDQIFFQGHASPGMYSRAFLEGRFTEHQLDGFRQELSHQGGGLSSYPHPRLMPD
;
A
#
# COMPACT_ATOMS: atom_id res chain seq x y z
N MET A 1 -11.30 -1.26 29.84
CA MET A 1 -12.11 -0.36 29.00
C MET A 1 -11.56 -0.45 27.59
N GLY A 2 -12.26 -1.21 26.74
CA GLY A 2 -11.84 -1.47 25.38
C GLY A 2 -12.21 -0.30 24.47
N VAL A 3 -11.24 0.20 23.72
CA VAL A 3 -11.49 1.07 22.59
C VAL A 3 -11.48 0.20 21.35
N THR A 4 -12.66 -0.13 20.87
CA THR A 4 -12.88 -0.77 19.59
C THR A 4 -12.72 0.28 18.48
N PRO A 5 -11.87 0.12 17.48
CA PRO A 5 -11.92 0.96 16.30
C PRO A 5 -12.97 0.41 15.36
N ALA A 6 -14.23 0.78 15.61
CA ALA A 6 -15.32 0.58 14.68
C ALA A 6 -15.56 1.88 13.91
N TYR A 7 -14.80 2.11 12.85
CA TYR A 7 -15.16 3.06 11.81
C TYR A 7 -14.55 2.56 10.51
N PHE A 8 -15.36 2.01 9.64
CA PHE A 8 -15.25 1.88 8.18
C PHE A 8 -15.92 0.62 7.59
N ALA A 9 -16.94 0.06 8.25
CA ALA A 9 -17.58 -1.14 7.70
C ALA A 9 -19.10 -1.19 7.85
N SER A 10 -19.83 -0.07 7.78
CA SER A 10 -21.30 -0.15 7.87
C SER A 10 -22.11 0.91 7.14
N ASP A 11 -21.53 1.66 6.22
CA ASP A 11 -22.33 2.58 5.39
C ASP A 11 -22.19 2.26 3.91
N PRO A 12 -23.19 1.60 3.29
CA PRO A 12 -23.20 1.35 1.84
C PRO A 12 -23.33 2.66 1.01
N HIS A 13 -23.65 3.78 1.65
CA HIS A 13 -23.84 5.08 1.01
C HIS A 13 -22.59 5.99 1.04
N TRP A 14 -21.44 5.53 1.55
CA TRP A 14 -20.21 6.34 1.51
C TRP A 14 -19.79 6.74 0.08
N ARG A 15 -20.21 5.99 -0.93
CA ARG A 15 -19.95 6.29 -2.35
C ARG A 15 -20.76 7.46 -2.89
N GLU A 16 -21.88 7.79 -2.25
CA GLU A 16 -22.76 8.89 -2.66
C GLU A 16 -22.40 10.21 -1.98
N ASN A 17 -21.61 10.17 -0.91
CA ASN A 17 -21.31 11.33 -0.05
C ASN A 17 -19.85 11.81 -0.11
N MET A 18 -19.08 11.47 -1.15
CA MET A 18 -17.82 12.20 -1.38
C MET A 18 -18.16 13.64 -1.76
N PRO A 19 -17.65 14.62 -1.01
CA PRO A 19 -17.99 16.01 -1.32
C PRO A 19 -17.51 16.35 -2.73
N MET A 20 -18.44 16.73 -3.59
CA MET A 20 -18.18 17.25 -4.94
C MET A 20 -17.13 18.38 -4.93
N SER A 21 -16.90 18.99 -3.78
CA SER A 21 -15.92 20.06 -3.56
C SER A 21 -14.46 19.66 -3.80
N GLU A 22 -14.05 18.41 -3.49
CA GLU A 22 -12.66 17.99 -3.75
C GLU A 22 -12.39 17.74 -5.24
N PHE A 23 -13.38 17.20 -5.95
CA PHE A 23 -13.27 16.99 -7.39
C PHE A 23 -13.29 18.32 -8.16
N GLN A 24 -14.17 19.25 -7.76
CA GLN A 24 -14.18 20.59 -8.33
C GLN A 24 -12.86 21.30 -8.13
N GLY A 25 -12.29 21.25 -6.91
CA GLY A 25 -11.01 21.90 -6.63
C GLY A 25 -9.86 21.40 -7.48
N GLN A 26 -9.79 20.10 -7.78
CA GLN A 26 -8.73 19.53 -8.62
C GLN A 26 -8.93 19.86 -10.11
N ALA A 27 -10.18 19.81 -10.60
CA ALA A 27 -10.48 20.19 -11.97
C ALA A 27 -10.22 21.69 -12.21
N ASP A 28 -10.64 22.54 -11.29
CA ASP A 28 -10.38 23.97 -11.34
C ASP A 28 -8.89 24.30 -11.28
N TYR A 29 -8.12 23.59 -10.43
CA TYR A 29 -6.67 23.73 -10.35
C TYR A 29 -6.00 23.42 -11.69
N LEU A 30 -6.37 22.33 -12.36
CA LEU A 30 -5.81 21.94 -13.64
C LEU A 30 -6.23 22.87 -14.77
N LEU A 31 -7.49 23.30 -14.80
CA LEU A 31 -7.98 24.26 -15.78
C LEU A 31 -7.31 25.62 -15.63
N ASN A 32 -7.05 26.07 -14.41
CA ASN A 32 -6.36 27.34 -14.15
C ASN A 32 -4.89 27.36 -14.58
N GLN A 33 -4.31 26.20 -14.90
CA GLN A 33 -2.97 26.09 -15.49
C GLN A 33 -2.97 26.24 -17.01
N LEU A 34 -4.13 26.22 -17.64
CA LEU A 34 -4.32 26.33 -19.08
C LEU A 34 -4.99 27.65 -19.40
N VAL A 35 -4.62 28.25 -20.51
CA VAL A 35 -5.27 29.44 -21.01
C VAL A 35 -6.38 29.01 -21.95
N ASP A 36 -7.61 29.38 -21.68
CA ASP A 36 -8.73 29.22 -22.61
C ASP A 36 -8.57 30.20 -23.78
N THR A 37 -8.20 29.67 -24.93
CA THR A 37 -7.95 30.47 -26.14
C THR A 37 -9.22 30.72 -26.96
N ASP A 38 -10.29 29.98 -26.67
CA ASP A 38 -11.61 30.16 -27.31
C ASP A 38 -12.74 29.83 -26.32
N PRO A 39 -13.13 30.81 -25.50
CA PRO A 39 -14.22 30.62 -24.53
C PRO A 39 -15.58 30.34 -25.18
N ALA A 40 -15.79 30.75 -26.43
CA ALA A 40 -17.03 30.47 -27.12
C ALA A 40 -17.13 28.97 -27.50
N GLU A 41 -16.05 28.39 -28.05
CA GLU A 41 -15.98 26.97 -28.33
C GLU A 41 -16.09 26.14 -27.03
N THR A 42 -15.43 26.56 -25.96
CA THR A 42 -15.50 25.89 -24.65
C THR A 42 -16.97 25.86 -24.16
N LEU A 43 -17.70 26.94 -24.29
CA LEU A 43 -19.11 27.00 -23.90
C LEU A 43 -19.97 26.06 -24.76
N GLU A 44 -19.74 25.99 -26.07
CA GLU A 44 -20.46 25.07 -26.98
C GLU A 44 -20.27 23.59 -26.57
N TRP A 45 -19.05 23.19 -26.18
CA TRP A 45 -18.78 21.87 -25.68
C TRP A 45 -19.53 21.57 -24.37
N GLN A 46 -19.57 22.52 -23.44
CA GLN A 46 -20.28 22.37 -22.18
C GLN A 46 -21.81 22.26 -22.44
N GLN A 47 -22.38 23.12 -23.28
CA GLN A 47 -23.80 23.05 -23.65
C GLN A 47 -24.17 21.74 -24.37
N SER A 48 -23.27 21.22 -25.19
CA SER A 48 -23.47 19.93 -25.88
C SER A 48 -23.52 18.76 -24.88
N LEU A 49 -22.68 18.81 -23.85
CA LEU A 49 -22.72 17.82 -22.76
C LEU A 49 -24.02 17.93 -21.95
N ASP A 50 -24.44 19.15 -21.61
CA ASP A 50 -25.69 19.42 -20.88
C ASP A 50 -26.91 18.94 -21.68
N ALA A 51 -26.94 19.20 -22.98
CA ALA A 51 -27.98 18.70 -23.86
C ALA A 51 -28.03 17.17 -23.94
N ALA A 52 -26.88 16.51 -24.04
CA ALA A 52 -26.80 15.06 -24.01
C ALA A 52 -27.27 14.47 -22.68
N LEU A 53 -26.91 15.13 -21.56
CA LEU A 53 -27.35 14.74 -20.23
C LEU A 53 -28.87 14.87 -20.07
N ALA A 54 -29.44 15.97 -20.52
CA ALA A 54 -30.88 16.24 -20.46
C ALA A 54 -31.70 15.30 -21.36
N ALA A 55 -31.21 14.98 -22.57
CA ALA A 55 -31.93 14.16 -23.55
C ALA A 55 -31.84 12.67 -23.29
N ALA A 56 -30.70 12.16 -22.82
CA ALA A 56 -30.42 10.73 -22.73
C ALA A 56 -29.86 10.27 -21.37
N GLY A 57 -29.77 11.15 -20.41
CA GLY A 57 -29.38 10.86 -19.03
C GLY A 57 -27.89 10.63 -18.80
N PRO A 58 -27.50 10.37 -17.55
CA PRO A 58 -26.09 10.34 -17.13
C PRO A 58 -25.30 9.18 -17.75
N VAL A 59 -25.93 8.07 -18.08
CA VAL A 59 -25.26 6.91 -18.69
C VAL A 59 -24.73 7.27 -20.09
N ARG A 60 -25.53 7.98 -20.87
CA ARG A 60 -25.12 8.44 -22.21
C ARG A 60 -24.06 9.51 -22.14
N ALA A 61 -24.21 10.47 -21.25
CA ALA A 61 -23.21 11.52 -21.03
C ALA A 61 -21.86 10.91 -20.63
N ARG A 62 -21.85 9.94 -19.71
CA ARG A 62 -20.65 9.20 -19.32
C ARG A 62 -20.00 8.48 -20.51
N PHE A 63 -20.80 7.82 -21.33
CA PHE A 63 -20.29 7.16 -22.55
C PHE A 63 -19.58 8.13 -23.47
N LEU A 64 -20.19 9.30 -23.72
CA LEU A 64 -19.62 10.34 -24.58
C LEU A 64 -18.30 10.86 -24.03
N MET A 65 -18.23 11.14 -22.72
CA MET A 65 -17.01 11.58 -22.07
C MET A 65 -15.89 10.54 -22.21
N LEU A 66 -16.18 9.27 -21.99
CA LEU A 66 -15.20 8.19 -22.16
C LEU A 66 -14.74 8.03 -23.62
N ALA A 67 -15.65 8.21 -24.60
CA ALA A 67 -15.31 8.16 -26.01
C ALA A 67 -14.39 9.32 -26.41
N LEU A 68 -14.62 10.53 -25.88
CA LEU A 68 -13.76 11.70 -26.08
C LEU A 68 -12.39 11.50 -25.46
N LEU A 69 -12.31 10.98 -24.23
CA LEU A 69 -11.04 10.64 -23.58
C LEU A 69 -10.23 9.61 -24.37
N LYS A 70 -10.91 8.57 -24.88
CA LYS A 70 -10.28 7.59 -25.76
C LYS A 70 -9.74 8.26 -27.03
N ARG A 71 -10.53 9.13 -27.66
CA ARG A 71 -10.13 9.87 -28.87
C ARG A 71 -8.94 10.78 -28.61
N ALA A 72 -8.92 11.47 -27.47
CA ALA A 72 -7.81 12.32 -27.06
C ALA A 72 -6.52 11.48 -26.91
N HIS A 73 -6.60 10.31 -26.28
CA HIS A 73 -5.48 9.39 -26.17
C HIS A 73 -4.95 8.93 -27.54
N GLU A 74 -5.84 8.54 -28.48
CA GLU A 74 -5.48 8.15 -29.84
C GLU A 74 -4.76 9.27 -30.62
N ARG A 75 -5.00 10.52 -30.24
CA ARG A 75 -4.38 11.71 -30.81
C ARG A 75 -3.18 12.24 -30.03
N ASN A 76 -2.73 11.48 -29.03
CA ASN A 76 -1.60 11.85 -28.14
C ASN A 76 -1.82 13.20 -27.43
N VAL A 77 -3.06 13.55 -27.11
CA VAL A 77 -3.34 14.71 -26.26
C VAL A 77 -3.00 14.33 -24.82
N PRO A 78 -2.05 15.01 -24.16
CA PRO A 78 -1.73 14.72 -22.78
C PRO A 78 -2.90 15.18 -21.89
N ILE A 79 -3.60 14.22 -21.32
CA ILE A 79 -4.67 14.49 -20.34
C ILE A 79 -4.14 14.09 -18.99
N SER A 80 -4.01 15.06 -18.09
CA SER A 80 -3.72 14.77 -16.69
C SER A 80 -4.87 13.95 -16.10
N ASN A 81 -4.54 12.94 -15.32
CA ASN A 81 -5.55 12.16 -14.62
C ASN A 81 -6.35 13.09 -13.69
N LEU A 82 -7.57 13.41 -14.09
CA LEU A 82 -8.51 14.20 -13.29
C LEU A 82 -9.00 13.48 -12.03
N ARG A 83 -8.68 12.20 -11.93
CA ARG A 83 -8.89 11.37 -10.74
C ARG A 83 -7.62 10.59 -10.43
N THR A 84 -7.22 10.56 -9.18
CA THR A 84 -6.58 9.38 -8.64
C THR A 84 -7.51 8.22 -8.97
N THR A 85 -7.05 7.24 -9.76
CA THR A 85 -7.83 6.05 -10.07
C THR A 85 -8.33 5.49 -8.75
N ASP A 86 -9.65 5.48 -8.56
CA ASP A 86 -10.23 4.69 -7.50
C ASP A 86 -9.64 3.30 -7.61
N TYR A 87 -9.20 2.74 -6.50
CA TYR A 87 -8.76 1.35 -6.48
C TYR A 87 -9.96 0.49 -6.86
N ILE A 88 -10.03 0.12 -8.13
CA ILE A 88 -11.09 -0.75 -8.64
C ILE A 88 -10.52 -2.15 -8.64
N ASN A 89 -11.07 -3.02 -7.81
CA ASN A 89 -10.81 -4.45 -7.91
C ASN A 89 -11.22 -4.94 -9.30
N THR A 90 -10.29 -5.54 -10.02
CA THR A 90 -10.56 -6.16 -11.32
C THR A 90 -11.36 -7.45 -11.17
N ILE A 91 -11.32 -8.06 -9.98
CA ILE A 91 -12.15 -9.20 -9.58
C ILE A 91 -13.22 -8.65 -8.65
N SER A 92 -14.48 -8.88 -8.97
CA SER A 92 -15.59 -8.48 -8.09
C SER A 92 -15.61 -9.37 -6.84
N PRO A 93 -16.10 -8.87 -5.69
CA PRO A 93 -16.17 -9.66 -4.46
C PRO A 93 -16.87 -11.01 -4.60
N GLU A 94 -17.87 -11.09 -5.50
CA GLU A 94 -18.62 -12.32 -5.75
C GLU A 94 -17.81 -13.38 -6.50
N ASN A 95 -16.76 -12.95 -7.20
CA ASN A 95 -15.87 -13.82 -7.96
C ASN A 95 -14.49 -13.96 -7.29
N GLU A 96 -14.31 -13.40 -6.11
CA GLU A 96 -13.08 -13.55 -5.35
C GLU A 96 -12.96 -15.00 -4.85
N PRO A 97 -11.84 -15.68 -5.12
CA PRO A 97 -11.64 -17.03 -4.61
C PRO A 97 -11.58 -17.03 -3.07
N GLU A 98 -11.96 -18.16 -2.47
CA GLU A 98 -11.80 -18.32 -1.03
C GLU A 98 -10.33 -18.10 -0.62
N PHE A 99 -10.15 -17.46 0.54
CA PHE A 99 -8.82 -17.21 1.07
C PHE A 99 -8.11 -18.55 1.34
N PRO A 100 -6.88 -18.75 0.81
CA PRO A 100 -6.23 -20.07 0.80
C PRO A 100 -5.62 -20.48 2.15
N GLY A 101 -5.76 -19.66 3.19
CA GLY A 101 -5.16 -19.86 4.51
C GLY A 101 -6.17 -19.79 5.64
N ASP A 102 -5.65 -19.75 6.87
CA ASP A 102 -6.43 -19.50 8.09
C ASP A 102 -6.23 -18.03 8.51
N GLU A 103 -7.25 -17.20 8.26
CA GLU A 103 -7.19 -15.78 8.56
C GLU A 103 -6.94 -15.47 10.03
N ASP A 104 -7.44 -16.30 10.96
CA ASP A 104 -7.26 -16.06 12.39
C ASP A 104 -5.83 -16.37 12.83
N ILE A 105 -5.24 -17.42 12.30
CA ILE A 105 -3.81 -17.74 12.53
C ILE A 105 -2.94 -16.64 11.92
N GLU A 106 -3.18 -16.26 10.69
CA GLU A 106 -2.37 -15.24 10.01
C GLU A 106 -2.49 -13.87 10.67
N ARG A 107 -3.68 -13.51 11.16
CA ARG A 107 -3.88 -12.29 11.96
C ARG A 107 -3.04 -12.31 13.23
N ARG A 108 -2.96 -13.44 13.90
CA ARG A 108 -2.15 -13.61 15.12
C ARG A 108 -0.65 -13.53 14.81
N ILE A 109 -0.19 -14.17 13.75
CA ILE A 109 1.22 -14.11 13.29
C ILE A 109 1.58 -12.66 12.97
N ARG A 110 0.77 -11.99 12.16
CA ARG A 110 0.98 -10.59 11.78
C ARG A 110 1.00 -9.66 13.00
N ALA A 111 0.13 -9.87 13.97
CA ALA A 111 0.13 -9.09 15.20
C ALA A 111 1.42 -9.30 16.00
N ALA A 112 1.89 -10.54 16.12
CA ALA A 112 3.13 -10.88 16.82
C ALA A 112 4.37 -10.29 16.12
N VAL A 113 4.47 -10.39 14.79
CA VAL A 113 5.57 -9.79 14.01
C VAL A 113 5.59 -8.28 14.18
N ARG A 114 4.42 -7.61 14.06
CA ARG A 114 4.32 -6.16 14.23
C ARG A 114 4.70 -5.70 15.63
N TRP A 115 4.25 -6.43 16.64
CA TRP A 115 4.61 -6.14 18.03
C TRP A 115 6.12 -6.27 18.27
N ASN A 116 6.71 -7.37 17.83
CA ASN A 116 8.14 -7.61 18.00
C ASN A 116 8.97 -6.58 17.22
N ALA A 117 8.55 -6.16 16.02
CA ALA A 117 9.22 -5.12 15.28
C ALA A 117 9.20 -3.77 16.01
N ALA A 118 8.06 -3.41 16.61
CA ALA A 118 7.95 -2.19 17.42
C ALA A 118 8.84 -2.25 18.67
N ILE A 119 8.84 -3.40 19.38
CA ILE A 119 9.70 -3.62 20.55
C ILE A 119 11.18 -3.62 20.19
N LEU A 120 11.55 -4.22 19.06
CA LEU A 120 12.93 -4.20 18.57
C LEU A 120 13.46 -2.77 18.41
N VAL A 121 12.69 -1.92 17.71
CA VAL A 121 13.04 -0.51 17.52
C VAL A 121 13.02 0.26 18.85
N HIS A 122 12.03 0.00 19.71
CA HIS A 122 11.94 0.64 21.03
C HIS A 122 13.14 0.27 21.92
N ARG A 123 13.52 -0.99 21.98
CA ARG A 123 14.69 -1.43 22.76
C ARG A 123 15.99 -0.83 22.23
N ALA A 124 16.10 -0.62 20.92
CA ALA A 124 17.26 0.06 20.32
C ALA A 124 17.35 1.57 20.64
N GLN A 125 16.30 2.16 21.21
CA GLN A 125 16.28 3.56 21.70
C GLN A 125 16.70 3.70 23.16
N ARG A 126 17.02 2.60 23.86
CA ARG A 126 17.37 2.65 25.30
C ARG A 126 18.54 3.59 25.57
N PRO A 127 18.58 4.22 26.76
CA PRO A 127 19.73 5.01 27.19
C PRO A 127 21.04 4.21 27.07
N GLY A 128 22.07 4.83 26.52
CA GLY A 128 23.36 4.19 26.26
C GLY A 128 23.47 3.43 24.94
N ILE A 129 22.39 3.19 24.24
CA ILE A 129 22.35 2.60 22.91
C ILE A 129 21.96 3.66 21.87
N GLY A 130 20.71 4.10 21.84
CA GLY A 130 20.24 5.24 21.05
C GLY A 130 20.35 5.09 19.53
N VAL A 131 20.47 3.86 19.02
CA VAL A 131 20.61 3.64 17.57
C VAL A 131 19.28 3.68 16.81
N GLY A 132 18.18 3.50 17.53
CA GLY A 132 16.85 3.59 16.97
C GLY A 132 16.53 2.58 15.88
N GLY A 133 15.68 2.98 14.94
CA GLY A 133 15.29 2.20 13.79
C GLY A 133 14.07 2.81 13.10
N HIS A 134 13.78 2.33 11.91
CA HIS A 134 12.61 2.76 11.15
C HIS A 134 11.50 1.72 11.28
N ILE A 135 10.32 2.14 11.75
CA ILE A 135 9.16 1.25 11.89
C ILE A 135 8.08 1.53 10.83
N SER A 136 7.97 2.79 10.37
CA SER A 136 6.92 3.21 9.46
C SER A 136 6.96 2.48 8.12
N THR A 137 8.15 2.24 7.57
CA THR A 137 8.31 1.50 6.31
C THR A 137 7.81 0.08 6.45
N TYR A 138 8.18 -0.61 7.53
CA TYR A 138 7.65 -1.95 7.79
C TYR A 138 6.15 -1.91 8.04
N ALA A 139 5.66 -0.95 8.82
CA ALA A 139 4.24 -0.85 9.13
C ALA A 139 3.36 -0.72 7.86
N SER A 140 3.82 0.06 6.87
CA SER A 140 3.10 0.21 5.59
C SER A 140 3.21 -1.02 4.67
N SER A 141 4.28 -1.79 4.76
CA SER A 141 4.50 -2.98 3.92
C SER A 141 4.19 -4.32 4.61
N ALA A 142 3.77 -4.30 5.88
CA ALA A 142 3.61 -5.49 6.69
C ALA A 142 2.67 -6.52 6.07
N ALA A 143 1.52 -6.10 5.55
CA ALA A 143 0.58 -7.02 4.91
C ALA A 143 1.15 -7.64 3.62
N LEU A 144 1.91 -6.87 2.83
CA LEU A 144 2.56 -7.37 1.63
C LEU A 144 3.57 -8.49 1.96
N TYR A 145 4.41 -8.27 2.97
CA TYR A 145 5.37 -9.28 3.39
C TYR A 145 4.70 -10.51 3.99
N GLU A 146 3.67 -10.34 4.82
CA GLU A 146 2.95 -11.49 5.38
C GLU A 146 2.31 -12.36 4.30
N VAL A 147 1.63 -11.75 3.35
CA VAL A 147 1.04 -12.48 2.22
C VAL A 147 2.15 -13.14 1.38
N GLY A 148 3.26 -12.44 1.14
CA GLY A 148 4.41 -12.99 0.43
C GLY A 148 4.95 -14.25 1.11
N PHE A 149 5.24 -14.19 2.40
CA PHE A 149 5.77 -15.31 3.17
C PHE A 149 4.78 -16.47 3.33
N ASN A 150 3.51 -16.18 3.51
CA ASN A 150 2.54 -17.22 3.80
C ASN A 150 2.05 -17.94 2.54
N HIS A 151 2.06 -17.29 1.36
CA HIS A 151 1.38 -17.82 0.19
C HIS A 151 2.21 -17.85 -1.10
N PHE A 152 3.30 -17.08 -1.20
CA PHE A 152 4.01 -16.91 -2.46
C PHE A 152 5.48 -17.28 -2.43
N PHE A 153 6.22 -16.89 -1.40
CA PHE A 153 7.67 -17.12 -1.36
C PHE A 153 8.00 -18.57 -1.09
N ARG A 154 8.88 -19.12 -1.89
CA ARG A 154 9.33 -20.51 -1.81
C ARG A 154 10.61 -20.58 -0.98
N GLY A 155 10.62 -21.48 -0.01
CA GLY A 155 11.83 -21.80 0.76
C GLY A 155 12.86 -22.57 -0.05
N GLN A 156 14.07 -22.71 0.50
CA GLN A 156 15.19 -23.41 -0.17
C GLN A 156 14.91 -24.89 -0.39
N ASP A 157 14.04 -25.49 0.39
CA ASP A 157 13.59 -26.89 0.32
C ASP A 157 12.58 -27.15 -0.80
N HIS A 158 12.12 -26.10 -1.50
CA HIS A 158 11.20 -26.26 -2.62
C HIS A 158 11.90 -26.99 -3.80
N PRO A 159 11.27 -28.01 -4.44
CA PRO A 159 11.88 -28.78 -5.54
C PRO A 159 12.39 -27.96 -6.72
N GLY A 160 11.79 -26.78 -6.95
CA GLY A 160 12.22 -25.83 -7.99
C GLY A 160 13.27 -24.82 -7.53
N GLY A 161 13.81 -24.96 -6.34
CA GLY A 161 14.69 -23.98 -5.68
C GLY A 161 13.90 -22.88 -4.95
N GLY A 162 14.58 -22.20 -4.01
CA GLY A 162 14.02 -21.09 -3.25
C GLY A 162 13.99 -19.79 -4.04
N ASP A 163 13.05 -18.92 -3.68
CA ASP A 163 12.98 -17.58 -4.23
C ASP A 163 14.04 -16.68 -3.58
N GLN A 164 14.59 -15.76 -4.35
CA GLN A 164 15.44 -14.71 -3.82
C GLN A 164 14.65 -13.41 -3.68
N ILE A 165 14.53 -12.95 -2.43
CA ILE A 165 13.74 -11.77 -2.09
C ILE A 165 14.67 -10.65 -1.64
N PHE A 166 14.54 -9.48 -2.29
CA PHE A 166 15.27 -8.27 -1.92
C PHE A 166 14.36 -7.38 -1.06
N PHE A 167 14.54 -7.45 0.24
CA PHE A 167 13.78 -6.62 1.17
C PHE A 167 14.30 -5.20 1.20
N GLN A 168 13.41 -4.24 1.31
CA GLN A 168 13.81 -2.88 1.60
C GLN A 168 14.46 -2.81 2.98
N GLY A 169 15.66 -2.26 3.06
CA GLY A 169 16.43 -2.20 4.30
C GLY A 169 15.69 -1.55 5.46
N HIS A 170 14.90 -0.51 5.22
CA HIS A 170 14.09 0.16 6.23
C HIS A 170 12.95 -0.72 6.79
N ALA A 171 12.61 -1.83 6.15
CA ALA A 171 11.65 -2.81 6.65
C ALA A 171 12.30 -3.91 7.51
N SER A 172 13.62 -3.85 7.73
CA SER A 172 14.38 -4.85 8.49
C SER A 172 13.81 -5.23 9.86
N PRO A 173 13.21 -4.31 10.66
CA PRO A 173 12.61 -4.71 11.93
C PRO A 173 11.56 -5.80 11.80
N GLY A 174 10.75 -5.77 10.74
CA GLY A 174 9.77 -6.82 10.47
C GLY A 174 10.42 -8.13 10.04
N MET A 175 11.46 -8.07 9.20
CA MET A 175 12.18 -9.25 8.75
C MET A 175 12.87 -9.97 9.92
N TYR A 176 13.57 -9.24 10.75
CA TYR A 176 14.21 -9.81 11.95
C TYR A 176 13.19 -10.36 12.95
N SER A 177 12.06 -9.67 13.11
CA SER A 177 10.98 -10.14 13.98
C SER A 177 10.34 -11.43 13.48
N ARG A 178 10.15 -11.57 12.18
CA ARG A 178 9.66 -12.80 11.57
C ARG A 178 10.67 -13.94 11.74
N ALA A 179 11.92 -13.72 11.38
CA ALA A 179 12.98 -14.71 11.54
C ALA A 179 13.16 -15.15 13.00
N PHE A 180 12.95 -14.25 13.96
CA PHE A 180 12.92 -14.60 15.38
C PHE A 180 11.77 -15.55 15.74
N LEU A 181 10.56 -15.27 15.26
CA LEU A 181 9.39 -16.14 15.48
C LEU A 181 9.56 -17.51 14.82
N GLU A 182 10.32 -17.59 13.74
CA GLU A 182 10.70 -18.83 13.06
C GLU A 182 11.84 -19.58 13.79
N GLY A 183 12.37 -19.03 14.89
CA GLY A 183 13.43 -19.64 15.68
C GLY A 183 14.84 -19.47 15.10
N ARG A 184 15.01 -18.60 14.10
CA ARG A 184 16.30 -18.35 13.41
C ARG A 184 17.20 -17.40 14.18
N PHE A 185 16.65 -16.57 15.05
CA PHE A 185 17.39 -15.65 15.94
C PHE A 185 17.04 -15.85 17.40
N THR A 186 17.99 -15.51 18.24
CA THR A 186 17.81 -15.43 19.69
C THR A 186 17.46 -14.00 20.11
N GLU A 187 16.88 -13.84 21.30
CA GLU A 187 16.62 -12.53 21.89
C GLU A 187 17.92 -11.71 22.03
N HIS A 188 19.03 -12.36 22.37
CA HIS A 188 20.32 -11.72 22.49
C HIS A 188 20.81 -11.10 21.17
N GLN A 189 20.61 -11.78 20.05
CA GLN A 189 20.94 -11.24 18.74
C GLN A 189 20.05 -10.06 18.36
N LEU A 190 18.75 -10.11 18.71
CA LEU A 190 17.84 -8.99 18.51
C LEU A 190 18.21 -7.79 19.36
N ASP A 191 18.69 -7.98 20.59
CA ASP A 191 19.16 -6.88 21.45
C ASP A 191 20.36 -6.13 20.86
N GLY A 192 21.12 -6.80 19.96
CA GLY A 192 22.19 -6.20 19.17
C GLY A 192 21.74 -5.59 17.85
N PHE A 193 20.45 -5.29 17.66
CA PHE A 193 19.97 -4.64 16.44
C PHE A 193 20.69 -3.32 16.17
N ARG A 194 21.23 -3.16 14.96
CA ARG A 194 22.07 -2.05 14.51
C ARG A 194 23.39 -1.88 15.30
N GLN A 195 23.85 -2.96 15.90
CA GLN A 195 25.08 -2.99 16.70
C GLN A 195 25.95 -4.20 16.32
N GLU A 196 26.03 -4.54 15.05
CA GLU A 196 26.71 -5.72 14.55
C GLU A 196 28.19 -5.84 14.98
N LEU A 197 28.88 -4.72 15.17
CA LEU A 197 30.30 -4.68 15.55
C LEU A 197 30.53 -4.40 17.03
N SER A 198 29.56 -3.82 17.72
CA SER A 198 29.71 -3.38 19.12
C SER A 198 29.01 -4.27 20.13
N HIS A 199 28.19 -5.22 19.65
CA HIS A 199 27.50 -6.18 20.49
C HIS A 199 28.32 -7.46 20.69
N GLN A 200 28.54 -7.85 21.95
CA GLN A 200 29.27 -9.08 22.26
C GLN A 200 28.54 -10.30 21.72
N GLY A 201 29.23 -11.11 20.92
CA GLY A 201 28.63 -12.26 20.26
C GLY A 201 28.01 -11.96 18.88
N GLY A 202 28.19 -10.72 18.41
CA GLY A 202 27.62 -10.26 17.15
C GLY A 202 26.16 -9.80 17.28
N GLY A 203 25.85 -8.66 16.69
CA GLY A 203 24.50 -8.12 16.61
C GLY A 203 23.97 -8.19 15.19
N LEU A 204 22.79 -7.63 14.97
CA LEU A 204 22.17 -7.55 13.67
C LEU A 204 22.50 -6.22 12.99
N SER A 205 22.78 -6.26 11.71
CA SER A 205 23.01 -5.05 10.92
C SER A 205 21.73 -4.24 10.75
N SER A 206 21.87 -2.95 10.35
CA SER A 206 20.72 -2.09 10.03
C SER A 206 19.85 -2.67 8.94
N TYR A 207 20.45 -3.41 8.02
CA TYR A 207 19.78 -4.05 6.88
C TYR A 207 20.11 -5.54 6.86
N PRO A 208 19.16 -6.42 6.49
CA PRO A 208 19.45 -7.84 6.32
C PRO A 208 20.64 -8.05 5.39
N HIS A 209 21.58 -8.89 5.82
CA HIS A 209 22.80 -9.13 5.08
C HIS A 209 23.08 -10.63 5.00
N PRO A 210 23.35 -11.20 3.82
CA PRO A 210 23.52 -12.67 3.63
C PRO A 210 24.60 -13.30 4.51
N ARG A 211 25.64 -12.56 4.89
CA ARG A 211 26.69 -13.08 5.78
C ARG A 211 26.25 -13.20 7.25
N LEU A 212 25.25 -12.41 7.64
CA LEU A 212 24.70 -12.40 9.01
C LEU A 212 23.41 -13.21 9.10
N MET A 213 22.81 -13.52 7.96
CA MET A 213 21.61 -14.32 7.80
C MET A 213 21.83 -15.29 6.63
N PRO A 214 22.63 -16.34 6.82
CA PRO A 214 23.00 -17.24 5.73
C PRO A 214 21.87 -18.15 5.25
N ASP A 215 20.80 -18.30 6.04
CA ASP A 215 19.69 -19.25 5.77
C ASP A 215 18.44 -18.55 5.21
#